data_ce67c8ccb5b306befc910c91de503645
#
_entry.id   ce67c8ccb5b306befc910c91de503645
#
_cell.length_a   1.000
_cell.length_b   1.000
_cell.length_c   1.000
_cell.angle_alpha   90.00
_cell.angle_beta   90.00
_cell.angle_gamma   90.00
#
_symmetry.space_group_name_H-M   'P 1'
#
loop_
_entity.id
_entity.type
_entity.pdbx_description
1 polymer ?
#
loop_
_entity_poly.entity_id
_entity_poly.type
_entity_poly.pdbx_seq_one_letter_code
_entity_poly.pdbx_strand_id
1 'polypeptide(L)'
;DARVLKTLLTAIVVSASLSLGYSLSRGQATYDYEVWSAAVDTLRGAVTGGKLDLGSAFVVPGSERVFVDSNLLSNEDYAINYRLGAIRLNAPVREGAVIVVQYRKAPFILNPVYSLREAEFSVPGSGDTVTVLAVPTVEKARFNTGNLVFGGTKSISFTVGNNRGTSLDQSLQVSVEGQLTPTIKVKALLSDNNLPVQPEGNTEELEYLDKVYVEIEGTNARTALGDFTFENSVSTFSPLTRQLKGISGEAWINRGKIAIAGAEAKGEFRTIQFRGTTGLQGPYELLSASRNTGEVIIAGTERVYLDGRKLDRGQNRDYTIDYDQGTVTFTPRTLVTSDSEVAVDFEATQQRYDRTTLFSAAESRAIPGGFDLHFLYAREQDNKDRPKNQTFTEEELEILRNAGDDPTNAVTSGVTPTEPGRGGYFLVPADPVAGVPEHYEFADSLGDFNVSFVEVGVGSGDYELGGISNRGTRYYQFVGAGQGNYVVGKLLPLPESVSLVTARLQRERGDHLILDAEWNISEHDRNMFSGADAADDFGDAGQFRLGVKNLPVGIGRFGLSAGLNTIDDSFKSFDKARPAYFYRDWNLENVPLHGREIIEEHAAT
;
A
#
# COMPACT_ATOMS: atom_id res chain seq x y z
N ASP A 1 18.98 7.61 -29.58
CA ASP A 1 19.19 6.15 -29.66
C ASP A 1 18.69 5.47 -28.39
N ALA A 2 17.45 4.96 -28.43
CA ALA A 2 16.78 4.29 -27.31
C ALA A 2 17.60 3.11 -26.74
N ARG A 3 18.42 2.47 -27.57
CA ARG A 3 19.31 1.37 -27.14
C ARG A 3 20.43 1.84 -26.22
N VAL A 4 21.00 3.01 -26.46
CA VAL A 4 22.06 3.59 -25.63
C VAL A 4 21.49 4.02 -24.26
N LEU A 5 20.28 4.56 -24.26
CA LEU A 5 19.58 4.98 -23.04
C LEU A 5 19.16 3.77 -22.18
N LYS A 6 18.67 2.70 -22.83
CA LYS A 6 18.34 1.43 -22.15
C LYS A 6 19.59 0.78 -21.52
N THR A 7 20.74 0.87 -22.19
CA THR A 7 22.02 0.37 -21.67
C THR A 7 22.54 1.23 -20.51
N LEU A 8 22.37 2.55 -20.57
CA LEU A 8 22.73 3.47 -19.47
C LEU A 8 21.81 3.31 -18.27
N LEU A 9 20.49 3.19 -18.48
CA LEU A 9 19.53 2.90 -17.41
C LEU A 9 19.80 1.55 -16.74
N THR A 10 20.08 0.50 -17.55
CA THR A 10 20.45 -0.81 -17.00
C THR A 10 21.78 -0.75 -16.25
N ALA A 11 22.76 0.02 -16.71
CA ALA A 11 24.05 0.19 -16.04
C ALA A 11 23.92 0.95 -14.72
N ILE A 12 23.06 1.96 -14.62
CA ILE A 12 22.80 2.72 -13.38
C ILE A 12 22.03 1.85 -12.36
N VAL A 13 21.03 1.11 -12.81
CA VAL A 13 20.28 0.18 -11.95
C VAL A 13 21.16 -1.00 -11.52
N VAL A 14 22.00 -1.52 -12.38
CA VAL A 14 22.95 -2.61 -12.07
C VAL A 14 24.07 -2.11 -11.15
N SER A 15 24.55 -0.87 -11.27
CA SER A 15 25.54 -0.33 -10.34
C SER A 15 24.98 -0.01 -8.96
N ALA A 16 23.71 0.39 -8.87
CA ALA A 16 23.00 0.55 -7.58
C ALA A 16 22.67 -0.80 -6.92
N SER A 17 22.41 -1.83 -7.70
CA SER A 17 22.13 -3.18 -7.20
C SER A 17 23.41 -4.00 -6.89
N LEU A 18 24.53 -3.69 -7.51
CA LEU A 18 25.82 -4.37 -7.25
C LEU A 18 26.50 -3.92 -5.95
N SER A 19 26.12 -2.78 -5.37
CA SER A 19 26.57 -2.38 -4.04
C SER A 19 25.77 -3.01 -2.88
N LEU A 20 24.64 -3.67 -3.19
CA LEU A 20 23.77 -4.41 -2.24
C LEU A 20 23.74 -5.93 -2.56
N GLY A 21 24.56 -6.38 -3.50
CA GLY A 21 24.60 -7.77 -3.94
C GLY A 21 25.35 -8.69 -3.00
N TYR A 22 24.70 -9.17 -1.94
CA TYR A 22 24.95 -10.51 -1.44
C TYR A 22 23.80 -11.41 -1.83
N SER A 23 24.15 -12.43 -2.59
CA SER A 23 23.38 -13.51 -3.15
C SER A 23 22.13 -13.95 -2.35
N LEU A 24 20.94 -13.72 -2.89
CA LEU A 24 19.80 -14.57 -2.63
C LEU A 24 19.92 -15.82 -3.52
N SER A 25 20.71 -16.80 -3.10
CA SER A 25 20.63 -18.14 -3.62
C SER A 25 19.28 -18.73 -3.17
N ARG A 26 18.53 -19.31 -4.12
CA ARG A 26 17.41 -20.20 -3.84
C ARG A 26 17.91 -21.36 -2.97
N GLY A 27 17.70 -21.25 -1.67
CA GLY A 27 17.81 -22.31 -0.69
C GLY A 27 16.45 -22.45 -0.04
N GLN A 28 15.93 -23.67 0.02
CA GLN A 28 14.81 -24.03 0.89
C GLN A 28 15.00 -23.37 2.24
N ALA A 29 13.96 -22.75 2.78
CA ALA A 29 13.97 -22.18 4.12
C ALA A 29 14.15 -23.32 5.13
N THR A 30 15.38 -23.70 5.36
CA THR A 30 15.79 -24.27 6.62
C THR A 30 15.76 -23.13 7.61
N TYR A 31 14.80 -23.17 8.53
CA TYR A 31 14.77 -22.26 9.67
C TYR A 31 16.10 -22.39 10.39
N ASP A 32 16.97 -21.41 10.21
CA ASP A 32 18.27 -21.35 10.86
C ASP A 32 18.02 -21.03 12.33
N TYR A 33 18.15 -22.03 13.19
CA TYR A 33 17.96 -21.95 14.63
C TYR A 33 19.06 -21.14 15.35
N GLU A 34 19.95 -20.47 14.63
CA GLU A 34 21.03 -19.64 15.21
C GLU A 34 20.52 -18.37 15.92
N VAL A 35 19.26 -17.98 15.73
CA VAL A 35 18.63 -16.84 16.42
C VAL A 35 18.43 -17.10 17.93
N TRP A 36 18.41 -18.33 18.37
CA TRP A 36 18.15 -18.69 19.76
C TRP A 36 19.46 -18.71 20.57
N SER A 37 19.53 -17.93 21.64
CA SER A 37 20.70 -17.87 22.48
C SER A 37 20.89 -19.15 23.30
N ALA A 38 22.10 -19.70 23.31
CA ALA A 38 22.48 -20.79 24.20
C ALA A 38 22.57 -20.31 25.66
N ALA A 39 22.07 -21.12 26.58
CA ALA A 39 22.17 -20.87 28.02
C ALA A 39 22.67 -22.11 28.75
N VAL A 40 23.40 -21.90 29.84
CA VAL A 40 23.88 -22.98 30.71
C VAL A 40 23.59 -22.56 32.14
N ASP A 41 22.75 -23.33 32.82
CA ASP A 41 22.48 -23.15 34.24
C ASP A 41 23.12 -24.25 35.06
N THR A 42 23.75 -23.88 36.16
CA THR A 42 24.34 -24.80 37.12
C THR A 42 23.56 -24.71 38.41
N LEU A 43 22.86 -25.78 38.75
CA LEU A 43 22.01 -25.90 39.92
C LEU A 43 22.61 -26.88 40.90
N ARG A 44 22.39 -26.69 42.18
CA ARG A 44 22.78 -27.71 43.19
C ARG A 44 21.53 -28.48 43.62
N GLY A 45 21.62 -29.78 43.48
CA GLY A 45 20.51 -30.68 43.83
C GLY A 45 20.16 -30.59 45.31
N ALA A 46 18.90 -30.32 45.55
CA ALA A 46 18.29 -30.51 46.86
C ALA A 46 17.12 -31.47 46.68
N VAL A 47 17.23 -32.61 47.31
CA VAL A 47 16.15 -33.56 47.64
C VAL A 47 15.26 -34.06 46.49
N THR A 48 15.02 -35.35 46.49
CA THR A 48 14.13 -36.14 45.64
C THR A 48 12.80 -35.44 45.35
N GLY A 49 12.51 -35.15 44.09
CA GLY A 49 11.22 -34.61 43.64
C GLY A 49 11.06 -33.11 43.71
N GLY A 50 12.15 -32.34 43.98
CA GLY A 50 12.13 -30.88 43.97
C GLY A 50 12.07 -30.29 42.56
N LYS A 51 11.30 -29.23 42.42
CA LYS A 51 11.30 -28.40 41.23
C LYS A 51 12.55 -27.53 41.24
N LEU A 52 13.31 -27.57 40.17
CA LEU A 52 14.46 -26.73 39.92
C LEU A 52 14.09 -25.70 38.86
N ASP A 53 14.26 -24.42 39.16
CA ASP A 53 13.97 -23.36 38.21
C ASP A 53 15.24 -22.98 37.43
N LEU A 54 15.14 -23.00 36.12
CA LEU A 54 16.19 -22.49 35.21
C LEU A 54 16.20 -20.96 35.24
N GLY A 55 17.36 -20.38 34.97
CA GLY A 55 17.52 -18.92 34.94
C GLY A 55 16.75 -18.22 33.82
N SER A 56 15.97 -18.95 33.02
CA SER A 56 15.18 -18.39 31.91
C SER A 56 13.92 -19.19 31.67
N ALA A 57 12.82 -18.49 31.44
CA ALA A 57 11.57 -19.05 30.90
C ALA A 57 11.65 -19.18 29.36
N PHE A 58 10.67 -19.87 28.76
CA PHE A 58 10.54 -20.07 27.31
C PHE A 58 11.76 -20.78 26.69
N VAL A 59 12.07 -21.92 27.26
CA VAL A 59 13.11 -22.83 26.74
C VAL A 59 12.59 -23.48 25.44
N VAL A 60 13.47 -23.61 24.45
CA VAL A 60 13.14 -24.29 23.18
C VAL A 60 12.96 -25.79 23.43
N PRO A 61 11.81 -26.36 23.14
CA PRO A 61 11.55 -27.80 23.38
C PRO A 61 12.56 -28.69 22.64
N GLY A 62 13.12 -29.66 23.37
CA GLY A 62 14.08 -30.61 22.82
C GLY A 62 15.50 -30.07 22.64
N SER A 63 15.77 -28.86 23.08
CA SER A 63 17.12 -28.25 23.02
C SER A 63 17.93 -28.49 24.29
N GLU A 64 17.31 -29.02 25.33
CA GLU A 64 17.93 -29.24 26.63
C GLU A 64 18.81 -30.48 26.67
N ARG A 65 19.91 -30.36 27.42
CA ARG A 65 20.77 -31.47 27.84
C ARG A 65 21.00 -31.33 29.32
N VAL A 66 20.59 -32.33 30.08
CA VAL A 66 20.66 -32.33 31.54
C VAL A 66 21.77 -33.26 31.99
N PHE A 67 22.72 -32.77 32.77
CA PHE A 67 23.83 -33.52 33.34
C PHE A 67 23.71 -33.49 34.85
N VAL A 68 23.95 -34.65 35.48
CA VAL A 68 24.09 -34.76 36.93
C VAL A 68 25.46 -35.33 37.22
N ASP A 69 26.27 -34.60 37.97
CA ASP A 69 27.67 -34.94 38.27
C ASP A 69 28.45 -35.35 37.00
N SER A 70 28.26 -34.61 35.90
CA SER A 70 28.86 -34.80 34.57
C SER A 70 28.27 -36.00 33.75
N ASN A 71 27.29 -36.72 34.26
CA ASN A 71 26.60 -37.79 33.52
C ASN A 71 25.34 -37.23 32.82
N LEU A 72 25.21 -37.44 31.51
CA LEU A 72 24.03 -37.06 30.73
C LEU A 72 22.83 -37.94 31.12
N LEU A 73 21.73 -37.31 31.51
CA LEU A 73 20.46 -37.97 31.78
C LEU A 73 19.69 -38.29 30.49
N SER A 74 18.95 -39.38 30.51
CA SER A 74 17.95 -39.70 29.49
C SER A 74 16.72 -38.80 29.64
N ASN A 75 15.99 -38.56 28.54
CA ASN A 75 14.74 -37.78 28.57
C ASN A 75 13.63 -38.39 29.45
N GLU A 76 13.76 -39.66 29.83
CA GLU A 76 12.85 -40.34 30.73
C GLU A 76 13.13 -40.05 32.22
N ASP A 77 14.32 -39.54 32.51
CA ASP A 77 14.78 -39.33 33.89
C ASP A 77 14.38 -37.97 34.46
N TYR A 78 13.80 -37.07 33.61
CA TYR A 78 13.34 -35.76 34.03
C TYR A 78 12.09 -35.30 33.27
N ALA A 79 11.39 -34.33 33.81
CA ALA A 79 10.31 -33.61 33.15
C ALA A 79 10.61 -32.12 33.15
N ILE A 80 10.45 -31.47 32.01
CA ILE A 80 10.69 -30.03 31.85
C ILE A 80 9.41 -29.30 31.47
N ASN A 81 9.18 -28.15 32.13
CA ASN A 81 8.17 -27.20 31.72
C ASN A 81 8.86 -26.11 30.92
N TYR A 82 8.82 -26.18 29.60
CA TYR A 82 9.50 -25.29 28.69
C TYR A 82 9.02 -23.84 28.82
N ARG A 83 7.74 -23.64 29.15
CA ARG A 83 7.17 -22.29 29.31
C ARG A 83 7.67 -21.60 30.58
N LEU A 84 7.75 -22.31 31.67
CA LEU A 84 8.17 -21.77 32.95
C LEU A 84 9.68 -21.84 33.15
N GLY A 85 10.41 -22.58 32.31
CA GLY A 85 11.82 -22.86 32.52
C GLY A 85 12.08 -23.64 33.81
N ALA A 86 11.27 -24.66 34.07
CA ALA A 86 11.38 -25.45 35.29
C ALA A 86 11.60 -26.92 34.96
N ILE A 87 12.54 -27.53 35.63
CA ILE A 87 12.86 -28.94 35.47
C ILE A 87 12.57 -29.71 36.76
N ARG A 88 12.06 -30.93 36.62
CA ARG A 88 11.82 -31.85 37.72
C ARG A 88 12.49 -33.17 37.41
N LEU A 89 13.38 -33.64 38.28
CA LEU A 89 14.04 -34.92 38.14
C LEU A 89 13.13 -36.05 38.68
N ASN A 90 13.02 -37.12 37.90
CA ASN A 90 12.20 -38.29 38.23
C ASN A 90 12.93 -39.28 39.15
N ALA A 91 14.28 -39.24 39.15
CA ALA A 91 15.11 -40.10 40.01
C ALA A 91 15.67 -39.33 41.21
N PRO A 92 15.89 -39.99 42.35
CA PRO A 92 16.54 -39.40 43.52
C PRO A 92 17.99 -39.04 43.18
N VAL A 93 18.34 -37.79 43.40
CA VAL A 93 19.71 -37.27 43.19
C VAL A 93 20.37 -37.07 44.56
N ARG A 94 21.64 -37.41 44.65
CA ARG A 94 22.44 -37.27 45.89
C ARG A 94 22.40 -35.83 46.35
N GLU A 95 22.29 -35.62 47.64
CA GLU A 95 22.35 -34.27 48.23
C GLU A 95 23.70 -33.61 47.90
N GLY A 96 23.64 -32.38 47.33
CA GLY A 96 24.82 -31.65 46.89
C GLY A 96 25.31 -31.96 45.48
N ALA A 97 24.65 -32.86 44.73
CA ALA A 97 25.00 -33.12 43.33
C ALA A 97 24.90 -31.87 42.48
N VAL A 98 25.81 -31.74 41.54
CA VAL A 98 25.82 -30.61 40.59
C VAL A 98 25.01 -30.95 39.37
N ILE A 99 23.93 -30.21 39.13
CA ILE A 99 23.08 -30.35 37.96
C ILE A 99 23.41 -29.24 36.97
N VAL A 100 23.84 -29.60 35.77
CA VAL A 100 24.11 -28.65 34.68
C VAL A 100 23.07 -28.86 33.60
N VAL A 101 22.34 -27.80 33.26
CA VAL A 101 21.36 -27.80 32.19
C VAL A 101 21.83 -26.87 31.09
N GLN A 102 22.09 -27.41 29.90
CA GLN A 102 22.39 -26.68 28.70
C GLN A 102 21.10 -26.64 27.86
N TYR A 103 20.71 -25.45 27.40
CA TYR A 103 19.47 -25.32 26.62
C TYR A 103 19.53 -24.08 25.74
N ARG A 104 18.58 -23.97 24.81
CA ARG A 104 18.36 -22.74 24.02
C ARG A 104 17.14 -22.01 24.54
N LYS A 105 17.20 -20.70 24.57
CA LYS A 105 16.13 -19.84 25.03
C LYS A 105 15.77 -18.80 24.00
N ALA A 106 14.56 -18.24 24.09
CA ALA A 106 14.15 -17.09 23.30
C ALA A 106 15.14 -15.93 23.48
N PRO A 107 15.51 -15.22 22.39
CA PRO A 107 16.47 -14.09 22.44
C PRO A 107 15.91 -12.87 23.17
N PHE A 108 14.63 -12.89 23.54
CA PHE A 108 13.92 -11.88 24.31
C PHE A 108 13.35 -12.49 25.58
N ILE A 109 13.19 -11.68 26.60
CA ILE A 109 12.65 -12.14 27.88
C ILE A 109 11.13 -11.92 27.87
N LEU A 110 10.38 -13.01 27.92
CA LEU A 110 8.93 -13.01 28.12
C LEU A 110 8.61 -13.39 29.56
N ASN A 111 7.71 -12.65 30.20
CA ASN A 111 7.18 -13.09 31.50
C ASN A 111 6.18 -14.24 31.26
N PRO A 112 6.28 -15.34 32.00
CA PRO A 112 5.34 -16.47 31.87
C PRO A 112 3.93 -16.12 32.35
N VAL A 113 3.78 -15.05 33.13
CA VAL A 113 2.50 -14.55 33.67
C VAL A 113 2.48 -13.03 33.60
N TYR A 114 1.46 -12.48 32.97
CA TYR A 114 1.16 -11.05 32.93
C TYR A 114 -0.16 -10.80 33.68
N SER A 115 -0.18 -9.86 34.64
CA SER A 115 -1.41 -9.37 35.25
C SER A 115 -1.59 -7.88 34.93
N LEU A 116 -2.79 -7.50 34.48
CA LEU A 116 -3.14 -6.11 34.10
C LEU A 116 -3.37 -5.21 35.30
N ARG A 117 -3.71 -5.78 36.47
CA ARG A 117 -3.91 -5.06 37.75
C ARG A 117 -3.59 -5.98 38.92
N GLU A 118 -3.01 -5.45 39.95
CA GLU A 118 -3.02 -6.07 41.28
C GLU A 118 -4.46 -5.93 41.83
N ALA A 119 -5.12 -7.07 42.09
CA ALA A 119 -6.42 -7.07 42.70
C ALA A 119 -6.23 -6.93 44.22
N GLU A 120 -6.46 -5.76 44.78
CA GLU A 120 -6.63 -5.58 46.24
C GLU A 120 -8.06 -5.96 46.57
N PHE A 121 -8.23 -7.08 47.26
CA PHE A 121 -9.50 -7.45 47.85
C PHE A 121 -9.55 -6.90 49.28
N SER A 122 -10.31 -5.84 49.53
CA SER A 122 -10.69 -5.44 50.86
C SER A 122 -12.02 -6.10 51.23
N VAL A 123 -12.04 -6.93 52.25
CA VAL A 123 -13.28 -7.46 52.80
C VAL A 123 -13.73 -6.49 53.93
N PRO A 124 -14.87 -5.81 53.81
CA PRO A 124 -15.39 -4.99 54.90
C PRO A 124 -15.98 -5.89 55.99
N GLY A 125 -15.38 -5.85 57.17
CA GLY A 125 -16.05 -6.14 58.43
C GLY A 125 -16.26 -7.60 58.81
N SER A 126 -15.22 -8.32 59.16
CA SER A 126 -15.29 -9.32 60.23
C SER A 126 -13.93 -9.39 60.92
N GLY A 127 -13.94 -9.32 62.22
CA GLY A 127 -12.74 -9.24 63.08
C GLY A 127 -12.00 -10.59 63.26
N ASP A 128 -11.94 -11.42 62.26
CA ASP A 128 -11.10 -12.61 62.26
C ASP A 128 -9.92 -12.44 61.34
N THR A 129 -8.75 -12.80 61.83
CA THR A 129 -7.46 -12.72 61.18
C THR A 129 -7.47 -13.58 59.89
N VAL A 130 -7.72 -12.95 58.76
CA VAL A 130 -7.50 -13.60 57.47
C VAL A 130 -5.99 -13.65 57.22
N THR A 131 -5.39 -14.83 57.28
CA THR A 131 -4.02 -15.04 56.84
C THR A 131 -4.00 -14.80 55.31
N VAL A 132 -3.64 -13.61 54.90
CA VAL A 132 -3.32 -13.33 53.50
C VAL A 132 -2.07 -14.16 53.22
N LEU A 133 -2.24 -15.26 52.51
CA LEU A 133 -1.10 -15.91 51.84
C LEU A 133 -0.50 -14.83 50.91
N ALA A 134 0.62 -14.29 51.36
CA ALA A 134 1.39 -13.40 50.55
C ALA A 134 1.69 -14.15 49.21
N VAL A 135 1.02 -13.75 48.16
CA VAL A 135 1.42 -14.13 46.82
C VAL A 135 2.88 -13.68 46.73
N PRO A 136 3.84 -14.58 46.48
CA PRO A 136 5.23 -14.20 46.41
C PRO A 136 5.31 -13.04 45.42
N THR A 137 5.76 -11.90 45.91
CA THR A 137 6.10 -10.77 45.06
C THR A 137 7.14 -11.28 44.10
N VAL A 138 6.72 -11.60 42.90
CA VAL A 138 7.66 -11.85 41.81
C VAL A 138 8.43 -10.55 41.70
N GLU A 139 9.70 -10.55 42.11
CA GLU A 139 10.58 -9.40 41.86
C GLU A 139 10.36 -9.04 40.40
N LYS A 140 9.81 -7.84 40.17
CA LYS A 140 9.64 -7.31 38.82
C LYS A 140 11.03 -7.38 38.23
N ALA A 141 11.27 -8.34 37.34
CA ALA A 141 12.46 -8.33 36.53
C ALA A 141 12.47 -6.96 35.89
N ARG A 142 13.33 -6.08 36.40
CA ARG A 142 13.53 -4.76 35.83
C ARG A 142 14.22 -4.99 34.51
N PHE A 143 13.41 -5.17 33.48
CA PHE A 143 13.91 -5.08 32.14
C PHE A 143 14.49 -3.69 32.00
N ASN A 144 15.78 -3.62 31.77
CA ASN A 144 16.37 -2.38 31.33
C ASN A 144 15.98 -2.19 29.86
N THR A 145 14.67 -1.97 29.64
CA THR A 145 14.05 -1.74 28.32
C THR A 145 14.40 -0.36 27.77
N GLY A 146 15.41 0.29 28.34
CA GLY A 146 15.62 1.70 28.08
C GLY A 146 14.40 2.50 28.55
N ASN A 147 14.05 3.54 27.84
CA ASN A 147 12.87 4.37 28.12
C ASN A 147 11.68 3.99 27.21
N LEU A 148 11.45 2.67 26.96
CA LEU A 148 10.33 2.22 26.16
C LEU A 148 9.04 2.21 26.98
N VAL A 149 8.01 2.83 26.44
CA VAL A 149 6.65 2.83 26.98
C VAL A 149 5.81 1.88 26.12
N PHE A 150 5.12 0.96 26.80
CA PHE A 150 4.21 0.03 26.17
C PHE A 150 2.79 0.40 26.55
N GLY A 151 1.93 0.55 25.56
CA GLY A 151 0.50 0.70 25.70
C GLY A 151 -0.23 -0.40 24.95
N GLY A 152 -1.42 -0.76 25.38
CA GLY A 152 -2.20 -1.74 24.63
C GLY A 152 -3.64 -1.83 25.11
N THR A 153 -4.52 -2.16 24.17
CA THR A 153 -5.94 -2.38 24.43
C THR A 153 -6.34 -3.70 23.77
N LYS A 154 -7.02 -4.56 24.53
CA LYS A 154 -7.69 -5.74 23.99
C LYS A 154 -9.19 -5.55 24.16
N SER A 155 -9.94 -5.62 23.08
CA SER A 155 -11.40 -5.59 23.09
C SER A 155 -11.94 -6.96 22.70
N ILE A 156 -13.01 -7.38 23.37
CA ILE A 156 -13.76 -8.59 23.06
C ILE A 156 -15.22 -8.16 23.02
N SER A 157 -15.85 -8.28 21.87
CA SER A 157 -17.24 -7.93 21.63
C SER A 157 -18.05 -9.20 21.38
N PHE A 158 -19.11 -9.36 22.12
CA PHE A 158 -20.04 -10.47 21.96
C PHE A 158 -21.40 -9.90 21.53
N THR A 159 -21.80 -10.19 20.32
CA THR A 159 -23.07 -9.72 19.75
C THR A 159 -24.06 -10.87 19.64
N VAL A 160 -25.23 -10.68 20.25
CA VAL A 160 -26.38 -11.61 20.15
C VAL A 160 -27.54 -10.86 19.54
N GLY A 161 -28.09 -11.35 18.45
CA GLY A 161 -29.23 -10.73 17.79
C GLY A 161 -30.28 -11.75 17.34
N ASN A 162 -31.56 -11.35 17.37
CA ASN A 162 -32.67 -12.20 16.96
C ASN A 162 -32.70 -12.50 15.45
N ASN A 163 -32.04 -11.68 14.63
CA ASN A 163 -31.97 -11.81 13.17
C ASN A 163 -30.56 -12.02 12.61
N ARG A 164 -29.53 -11.99 13.49
CA ARG A 164 -28.14 -12.30 13.13
C ARG A 164 -27.62 -13.31 14.14
N GLY A 165 -26.89 -14.31 13.67
CA GLY A 165 -26.26 -15.29 14.54
C GLY A 165 -25.38 -14.65 15.61
N THR A 166 -24.97 -15.44 16.59
CA THR A 166 -24.01 -15.01 17.61
C THR A 166 -22.64 -14.80 16.96
N SER A 167 -22.06 -13.60 17.12
CA SER A 167 -20.67 -13.32 16.73
C SER A 167 -19.80 -12.97 17.93
N LEU A 168 -18.55 -13.39 17.88
CA LEU A 168 -17.49 -13.04 18.84
C LEU A 168 -16.37 -12.34 18.08
N ASP A 169 -16.24 -11.05 18.30
CA ASP A 169 -15.22 -10.24 17.68
C ASP A 169 -14.13 -9.91 18.70
N GLN A 170 -12.88 -10.04 18.30
CA GLN A 170 -11.72 -9.74 19.13
C GLN A 170 -10.81 -8.78 18.40
N SER A 171 -10.30 -7.79 19.13
CA SER A 171 -9.26 -6.89 18.63
C SER A 171 -8.16 -6.70 19.64
N LEU A 172 -6.92 -6.59 19.17
CA LEU A 172 -5.74 -6.30 19.96
C LEU A 172 -4.98 -5.16 19.30
N GLN A 173 -4.73 -4.11 20.07
CA GLN A 173 -3.87 -3.01 19.65
C GLN A 173 -2.73 -2.87 20.66
N VAL A 174 -1.50 -2.80 20.17
CA VAL A 174 -0.30 -2.61 20.99
C VAL A 174 0.52 -1.47 20.41
N SER A 175 0.83 -0.48 21.25
CA SER A 175 1.76 0.60 20.91
C SER A 175 3.05 0.47 21.71
N VAL A 176 4.16 0.75 21.06
CA VAL A 176 5.49 0.81 21.68
C VAL A 176 6.15 2.12 21.24
N GLU A 177 6.59 2.92 22.20
CA GLU A 177 7.29 4.16 21.90
C GLU A 177 8.41 4.39 22.91
N GLY A 178 9.55 4.89 22.46
CA GLY A 178 10.63 5.33 23.34
C GLY A 178 12.03 5.12 22.78
N GLN A 179 13.03 5.18 23.65
CA GLN A 179 14.42 5.03 23.30
C GLN A 179 14.93 3.63 23.67
N LEU A 180 15.35 2.86 22.67
CA LEU A 180 16.00 1.58 22.87
C LEU A 180 17.45 1.76 23.34
N THR A 181 18.15 2.75 22.78
CA THR A 181 19.47 3.21 23.17
C THR A 181 19.50 4.76 23.14
N PRO A 182 20.54 5.43 23.66
CA PRO A 182 20.63 6.89 23.59
C PRO A 182 20.53 7.47 22.16
N THR A 183 20.81 6.65 21.14
CA THR A 183 20.82 7.04 19.73
C THR A 183 19.75 6.39 18.88
N ILE A 184 18.98 5.46 19.42
CA ILE A 184 17.95 4.71 18.69
C ILE A 184 16.60 4.88 19.37
N LYS A 185 15.63 5.44 18.63
CA LYS A 185 14.22 5.50 19.00
C LYS A 185 13.45 4.43 18.25
N VAL A 186 12.42 3.89 18.88
CA VAL A 186 11.47 2.94 18.29
C VAL A 186 10.07 3.46 18.49
N LYS A 187 9.27 3.41 17.43
CA LYS A 187 7.83 3.60 17.45
C LYS A 187 7.19 2.42 16.74
N ALA A 188 6.21 1.79 17.36
CA ALA A 188 5.47 0.73 16.73
C ALA A 188 4.00 0.80 17.12
N LEU A 189 3.15 0.55 16.14
CA LEU A 189 1.72 0.34 16.34
C LEU A 189 1.36 -0.98 15.65
N LEU A 190 0.92 -1.93 16.44
CA LEU A 190 0.52 -3.25 15.98
C LEU A 190 -0.97 -3.42 16.30
N SER A 191 -1.76 -3.70 15.30
CA SER A 191 -3.20 -3.93 15.45
C SER A 191 -3.56 -5.27 14.81
N ASP A 192 -4.33 -6.09 15.53
CA ASP A 192 -4.94 -7.32 15.04
C ASP A 192 -6.45 -7.10 15.01
N ASN A 193 -6.88 -6.18 14.18
CA ASN A 193 -8.30 -5.90 13.95
C ASN A 193 -8.72 -6.57 12.64
N ASN A 194 -9.41 -7.68 12.75
CA ASN A 194 -10.18 -8.26 11.64
C ASN A 194 -11.54 -7.58 11.45
N LEU A 195 -11.82 -6.54 12.21
CA LEU A 195 -13.00 -5.72 11.97
C LEU A 195 -12.70 -4.81 10.79
N PRO A 196 -13.50 -4.85 9.73
CA PRO A 196 -13.58 -3.75 8.81
C PRO A 196 -14.21 -2.60 9.60
N VAL A 197 -13.40 -1.88 10.38
CA VAL A 197 -13.80 -0.56 10.85
C VAL A 197 -13.84 0.27 9.60
N GLN A 198 -15.03 0.37 9.01
CA GLN A 198 -15.28 1.33 7.95
C GLN A 198 -14.95 2.70 8.57
N PRO A 199 -13.95 3.41 8.03
CA PRO A 199 -13.70 4.76 8.49
C PRO A 199 -14.96 5.55 8.15
N GLU A 200 -15.77 5.82 9.15
CA GLU A 200 -16.87 6.74 8.97
C GLU A 200 -16.29 8.04 8.42
N GLY A 201 -16.75 8.52 7.27
CA GLY A 201 -16.26 9.71 6.59
C GLY A 201 -16.24 11.00 7.42
N ASN A 202 -16.56 10.88 8.67
CA ASN A 202 -16.75 11.93 9.66
C ASN A 202 -15.59 12.08 10.67
N THR A 203 -14.62 11.16 10.68
CA THR A 203 -13.54 11.18 11.68
C THR A 203 -12.29 11.89 11.14
N GLU A 204 -11.97 13.02 11.75
CA GLU A 204 -10.78 13.82 11.46
C GLU A 204 -9.47 13.12 11.87
N GLU A 205 -9.51 12.09 12.74
CA GLU A 205 -8.35 11.49 13.42
C GLU A 205 -8.00 10.06 12.98
N LEU A 206 -8.67 9.49 11.97
CA LEU A 206 -8.51 8.08 11.57
C LEU A 206 -7.17 7.72 10.92
N GLU A 207 -6.37 8.69 10.55
CA GLU A 207 -5.08 8.45 9.88
C GLU A 207 -4.07 7.62 10.70
N TYR A 208 -4.21 7.57 12.02
CA TYR A 208 -3.28 6.88 12.91
C TYR A 208 -3.77 5.51 13.41
N LEU A 209 -5.07 5.25 13.42
CA LEU A 209 -5.61 4.04 14.06
C LEU A 209 -5.53 2.78 13.21
N ASP A 210 -5.44 2.92 11.87
CA ASP A 210 -5.45 1.78 10.95
C ASP A 210 -4.06 1.39 10.42
N LYS A 211 -3.00 2.07 10.87
CA LYS A 211 -1.63 1.79 10.42
C LYS A 211 -0.95 0.78 11.34
N VAL A 212 -0.50 -0.32 10.74
CA VAL A 212 0.35 -1.32 11.41
C VAL A 212 1.78 -1.09 10.96
N TYR A 213 2.62 -0.55 11.83
CA TYR A 213 4.00 -0.22 11.48
C TYR A 213 4.98 -0.37 12.65
N VAL A 214 6.23 -0.54 12.29
CA VAL A 214 7.40 -0.43 13.18
C VAL A 214 8.37 0.56 12.55
N GLU A 215 8.65 1.65 13.24
CA GLU A 215 9.63 2.65 12.84
C GLU A 215 10.82 2.63 13.80
N ILE A 216 12.01 2.61 13.24
CA ILE A 216 13.27 2.67 13.97
C ILE A 216 14.03 3.89 13.46
N GLU A 217 14.27 4.84 14.34
CA GLU A 217 15.00 6.08 14.06
C GLU A 217 16.33 6.10 14.78
N GLY A 218 17.41 6.14 14.02
CA GLY A 218 18.78 6.36 14.52
C GLY A 218 19.22 7.80 14.28
N THR A 219 20.49 8.11 14.61
CA THR A 219 21.04 9.47 14.46
C THR A 219 21.04 9.95 13.01
N ASN A 220 21.38 9.08 12.06
CA ASN A 220 21.53 9.43 10.66
C ASN A 220 20.75 8.51 9.72
N ALA A 221 19.84 7.68 10.24
CA ALA A 221 19.04 6.78 9.44
C ALA A 221 17.68 6.54 10.10
N ARG A 222 16.67 6.31 9.28
CA ARG A 222 15.34 5.89 9.70
C ARG A 222 14.88 4.74 8.83
N THR A 223 14.23 3.76 9.41
CA THR A 223 13.61 2.67 8.69
C THR A 223 12.19 2.46 9.19
N ALA A 224 11.28 2.14 8.28
CA ALA A 224 9.92 1.77 8.63
C ALA A 224 9.55 0.44 7.97
N LEU A 225 8.85 -0.41 8.72
CA LEU A 225 8.33 -1.70 8.29
C LEU A 225 6.82 -1.71 8.54
N GLY A 226 6.02 -2.12 7.58
CA GLY A 226 4.56 -2.12 7.62
C GLY A 226 3.99 -0.95 6.83
N ASP A 227 3.00 -0.25 7.38
CA ASP A 227 2.34 0.86 6.72
C ASP A 227 3.15 2.16 6.85
N PHE A 228 3.49 2.75 5.75
CA PHE A 228 4.19 4.05 5.71
C PHE A 228 3.74 4.89 4.51
N THR A 229 4.03 6.18 4.56
CA THR A 229 3.83 7.09 3.44
C THR A 229 5.18 7.45 2.82
N PHE A 230 5.32 7.22 1.52
CA PHE A 230 6.44 7.73 0.74
C PHE A 230 6.03 9.02 0.06
N GLU A 231 6.81 10.08 0.26
CA GLU A 231 6.55 11.40 -0.31
C GLU A 231 7.81 11.94 -0.96
N ASN A 232 7.69 12.40 -2.21
CA ASN A 232 8.71 13.13 -2.94
C ASN A 232 8.06 14.24 -3.76
N SER A 233 8.28 15.48 -3.35
CA SER A 233 7.76 16.70 -3.98
C SER A 233 8.81 17.44 -4.80
N VAL A 234 9.96 16.82 -5.06
CA VAL A 234 11.07 17.48 -5.77
C VAL A 234 10.78 17.65 -7.24
N SER A 235 10.14 16.67 -7.89
CA SER A 235 9.78 16.80 -9.29
C SER A 235 8.61 17.75 -9.48
N THR A 236 8.73 18.65 -10.45
CA THR A 236 7.66 19.54 -10.89
C THR A 236 6.61 18.77 -11.70
N PHE A 237 7.05 17.78 -12.48
CA PHE A 237 6.18 17.04 -13.41
C PHE A 237 5.61 15.77 -12.83
N SER A 238 6.20 15.24 -11.77
CA SER A 238 5.73 14.02 -11.12
C SER A 238 5.96 14.06 -9.61
N PRO A 239 5.23 14.95 -8.90
CA PRO A 239 5.17 14.85 -7.45
C PRO A 239 4.61 13.48 -7.10
N LEU A 240 5.12 12.86 -6.04
CA LEU A 240 4.76 11.49 -5.69
C LEU A 240 4.43 11.40 -4.21
N THR A 241 3.22 10.97 -3.91
CA THR A 241 2.78 10.62 -2.55
C THR A 241 2.01 9.31 -2.62
N ARG A 242 2.50 8.28 -1.90
CA ARG A 242 1.87 6.95 -1.87
C ARG A 242 1.76 6.42 -0.44
N GLN A 243 0.61 5.83 -0.13
CA GLN A 243 0.44 5.01 1.07
C GLN A 243 0.79 3.56 0.74
N LEU A 244 1.78 3.01 1.41
CA LEU A 244 2.42 1.75 1.07
C LEU A 244 2.46 0.81 2.27
N LYS A 245 2.48 -0.49 1.97
CA LYS A 245 2.75 -1.55 2.95
C LYS A 245 4.00 -2.33 2.53
N GLY A 246 5.07 -2.17 3.28
CA GLY A 246 6.35 -2.77 2.92
C GLY A 246 7.48 -2.34 3.83
N ILE A 247 8.61 -1.98 3.24
CA ILE A 247 9.79 -1.50 3.94
C ILE A 247 10.30 -0.20 3.32
N SER A 248 10.66 0.76 4.16
CA SER A 248 11.36 1.97 3.72
C SER A 248 12.58 2.23 4.58
N GLY A 249 13.59 2.85 3.97
CA GLY A 249 14.81 3.29 4.63
C GLY A 249 15.21 4.67 4.15
N GLU A 250 15.65 5.52 5.07
CA GLU A 250 16.22 6.83 4.77
C GLU A 250 17.56 6.96 5.51
N ALA A 251 18.55 7.56 4.87
CA ALA A 251 19.84 7.86 5.45
C ALA A 251 20.28 9.28 5.12
N TRP A 252 20.81 9.98 6.11
CA TRP A 252 21.36 11.32 5.97
C TRP A 252 22.89 11.22 6.03
N ILE A 253 23.55 11.62 4.94
CA ILE A 253 24.99 11.54 4.77
C ILE A 253 25.51 12.95 4.48
N ASN A 254 26.18 13.57 5.43
CA ASN A 254 26.63 14.95 5.34
C ASN A 254 25.49 15.93 4.99
N ARG A 255 25.51 16.45 3.75
CA ARG A 255 24.47 17.36 3.22
C ARG A 255 23.50 16.67 2.27
N GLY A 256 23.55 15.36 2.21
CA GLY A 256 22.70 14.56 1.35
C GLY A 256 21.72 13.70 2.13
N LYS A 257 20.69 13.25 1.43
CA LYS A 257 19.70 12.26 1.90
C LYS A 257 19.53 11.21 0.81
N ILE A 258 19.47 9.96 1.22
CA ILE A 258 19.08 8.85 0.36
C ILE A 258 17.84 8.21 0.98
N ALA A 259 16.84 7.94 0.17
CA ALA A 259 15.63 7.22 0.57
C ALA A 259 15.38 6.07 -0.40
N ILE A 260 14.96 4.93 0.12
CA ILE A 260 14.54 3.77 -0.66
C ILE A 260 13.28 3.17 -0.04
N ALA A 261 12.34 2.75 -0.86
CA ALA A 261 11.14 2.08 -0.40
C ALA A 261 10.75 0.97 -1.36
N GLY A 262 10.48 -0.21 -0.81
CA GLY A 262 9.94 -1.36 -1.52
C GLY A 262 8.66 -1.82 -0.84
N ALA A 263 7.58 -1.94 -1.60
CA ALA A 263 6.27 -2.19 -1.03
C ALA A 263 5.33 -2.89 -2.01
N GLU A 264 4.25 -3.42 -1.47
CA GLU A 264 3.04 -3.74 -2.22
C GLU A 264 2.14 -2.50 -2.21
N ALA A 265 1.68 -2.07 -3.39
CA ALA A 265 0.74 -0.95 -3.48
C ALA A 265 -0.63 -1.38 -2.95
N LYS A 266 -1.23 -0.58 -2.11
CA LYS A 266 -2.59 -0.82 -1.60
C LYS A 266 -3.65 -0.47 -2.65
N GLY A 267 -3.34 0.49 -3.53
CA GLY A 267 -4.26 0.99 -4.54
C GLY A 267 -3.59 1.58 -5.76
N GLU A 268 -4.41 1.99 -6.68
CA GLU A 268 -4.06 2.71 -7.90
C GLU A 268 -4.47 4.18 -7.75
N PHE A 269 -3.55 5.08 -8.07
CA PHE A 269 -3.84 6.51 -8.07
C PHE A 269 -4.78 6.87 -9.22
N ARG A 270 -5.84 7.60 -8.89
CA ARG A 270 -6.82 8.11 -9.85
C ARG A 270 -7.13 9.57 -9.60
N THR A 271 -7.49 10.25 -10.67
CA THR A 271 -8.01 11.60 -10.65
C THR A 271 -9.35 11.63 -11.37
N ILE A 272 -10.34 12.25 -10.76
CA ILE A 272 -11.62 12.54 -11.39
C ILE A 272 -11.85 14.04 -11.37
N GLN A 273 -12.32 14.55 -12.50
CA GLN A 273 -12.72 15.96 -12.66
C GLN A 273 -14.14 16.02 -13.16
N PHE A 274 -14.94 16.86 -12.54
CA PHE A 274 -16.32 17.09 -12.96
C PHE A 274 -16.78 18.50 -12.59
N ARG A 275 -17.83 18.97 -13.26
CA ARG A 275 -18.49 20.21 -12.89
C ARG A 275 -19.58 19.95 -11.86
N GLY A 276 -19.72 20.85 -10.92
CA GLY A 276 -20.77 20.81 -9.94
C GLY A 276 -22.16 20.98 -10.59
N THR A 277 -23.19 20.73 -9.80
CA THR A 277 -24.57 21.00 -10.19
C THR A 277 -25.16 22.00 -9.21
N THR A 278 -25.70 23.11 -9.72
CA THR A 278 -26.29 24.16 -8.86
C THR A 278 -27.41 23.59 -8.00
N GLY A 279 -27.30 23.78 -6.69
CA GLY A 279 -28.26 23.28 -5.69
C GLY A 279 -28.04 21.83 -5.25
N LEU A 280 -27.05 21.12 -5.81
CA LEU A 280 -26.67 19.76 -5.40
C LEU A 280 -25.31 19.82 -4.70
N GLN A 281 -25.28 19.50 -3.41
CA GLN A 281 -24.04 19.39 -2.63
C GLN A 281 -23.42 17.98 -2.66
N GLY A 282 -24.08 17.03 -3.28
CA GLY A 282 -23.68 15.63 -3.37
C GLY A 282 -24.83 14.68 -2.99
N PRO A 283 -24.58 13.36 -2.92
CA PRO A 283 -23.28 12.73 -3.18
C PRO A 283 -22.88 12.75 -4.67
N TYR A 284 -21.62 13.09 -4.95
CA TYR A 284 -21.01 12.97 -6.28
C TYR A 284 -20.22 11.67 -6.35
N GLU A 285 -20.43 10.88 -7.40
CA GLU A 285 -19.80 9.58 -7.59
C GLU A 285 -18.35 9.74 -8.09
N LEU A 286 -17.41 9.08 -7.40
CA LEU A 286 -15.98 9.00 -7.76
C LEU A 286 -15.64 7.66 -8.43
N LEU A 287 -16.43 6.61 -8.21
CA LEU A 287 -16.23 5.25 -8.74
C LEU A 287 -17.44 4.81 -9.60
N SER A 288 -17.95 5.67 -10.47
CA SER A 288 -19.20 5.44 -11.20
C SER A 288 -19.23 4.19 -12.09
N ALA A 289 -18.09 3.75 -12.60
CA ALA A 289 -17.99 2.56 -13.44
C ALA A 289 -17.82 1.25 -12.64
N SER A 290 -17.56 1.33 -11.34
CA SER A 290 -17.01 0.22 -10.54
C SER A 290 -17.98 -0.41 -9.55
N ARG A 291 -19.25 -0.02 -9.52
CA ARG A 291 -20.23 -0.60 -8.57
C ARG A 291 -20.31 -2.14 -8.61
N ASN A 292 -19.89 -2.75 -9.72
CA ASN A 292 -19.86 -4.21 -9.86
C ASN A 292 -18.47 -4.84 -9.61
N THR A 293 -17.42 -4.05 -9.39
CA THR A 293 -16.04 -4.55 -9.27
C THR A 293 -15.56 -4.68 -7.84
N GLY A 294 -16.32 -4.16 -6.85
CA GLY A 294 -15.94 -4.16 -5.43
C GLY A 294 -14.74 -3.27 -5.14
N GLU A 295 -14.41 -2.32 -6.01
CA GLU A 295 -13.39 -1.31 -5.76
C GLU A 295 -13.87 -0.34 -4.67
N VAL A 296 -12.96 0.05 -3.77
CA VAL A 296 -13.20 1.04 -2.72
C VAL A 296 -12.07 2.06 -2.71
N ILE A 297 -12.37 3.27 -2.27
CA ILE A 297 -11.36 4.32 -2.10
C ILE A 297 -10.57 4.02 -0.82
N ILE A 298 -9.25 4.08 -0.91
CA ILE A 298 -8.38 3.93 0.26
C ILE A 298 -8.50 5.17 1.12
N ALA A 299 -8.96 4.98 2.36
CA ALA A 299 -9.23 6.07 3.27
C ALA A 299 -8.00 6.94 3.54
N GLY A 300 -8.19 8.28 3.50
CA GLY A 300 -7.14 9.26 3.77
C GLY A 300 -6.19 9.53 2.60
N THR A 301 -6.41 8.89 1.43
CA THR A 301 -5.62 9.19 0.22
C THR A 301 -6.22 10.31 -0.62
N GLU A 302 -7.48 10.63 -0.38
CA GLU A 302 -8.20 11.61 -1.16
C GLU A 302 -7.68 13.05 -0.92
N ARG A 303 -7.67 13.81 -2.00
CA ARG A 303 -7.43 15.25 -2.01
C ARG A 303 -8.49 15.90 -2.90
N VAL A 304 -9.38 16.65 -2.27
CA VAL A 304 -10.50 17.32 -2.96
C VAL A 304 -10.14 18.77 -3.21
N TYR A 305 -10.37 19.20 -4.42
CA TYR A 305 -10.17 20.59 -4.86
C TYR A 305 -11.45 21.15 -5.42
N LEU A 306 -11.76 22.38 -5.09
CA LEU A 306 -12.85 23.16 -5.66
C LEU A 306 -12.27 24.46 -6.20
N ASP A 307 -12.42 24.71 -7.49
CA ASP A 307 -11.89 25.88 -8.19
C ASP A 307 -10.41 26.15 -7.85
N GLY A 308 -9.55 25.10 -7.82
CA GLY A 308 -8.11 25.16 -7.51
C GLY A 308 -7.76 25.18 -6.04
N ARG A 309 -8.71 25.45 -5.17
CA ARG A 309 -8.49 25.47 -3.73
C ARG A 309 -8.61 24.07 -3.15
N LYS A 310 -7.57 23.60 -2.48
CA LYS A 310 -7.64 22.36 -1.69
C LYS A 310 -8.62 22.53 -0.54
N LEU A 311 -9.48 21.55 -0.35
CA LEU A 311 -10.51 21.52 0.67
C LEU A 311 -10.10 20.63 1.85
N ASP A 312 -10.69 20.91 3.01
CA ASP A 312 -10.50 20.14 4.24
C ASP A 312 -11.67 19.19 4.49
N ARG A 313 -11.34 17.90 4.81
CA ARG A 313 -12.35 16.90 5.16
C ARG A 313 -12.92 17.13 6.55
N GLY A 314 -14.21 16.91 6.74
CA GLY A 314 -14.91 16.90 8.02
C GLY A 314 -16.33 17.42 7.95
N GLN A 315 -17.24 16.94 8.80
CA GLN A 315 -18.64 17.39 8.85
C GLN A 315 -18.78 18.89 9.10
N ASN A 316 -17.87 19.45 9.88
CA ASN A 316 -17.82 20.86 10.22
C ASN A 316 -16.85 21.67 9.35
N ARG A 317 -16.26 21.03 8.33
CA ARG A 317 -15.33 21.63 7.38
C ARG A 317 -15.95 21.71 5.98
N ASP A 318 -15.20 21.37 4.92
CA ASP A 318 -15.60 21.60 3.55
C ASP A 318 -16.37 20.44 2.91
N TYR A 319 -15.99 19.18 3.19
CA TYR A 319 -16.61 18.00 2.60
C TYR A 319 -16.55 16.76 3.51
N THR A 320 -17.39 15.78 3.21
CA THR A 320 -17.34 14.41 3.72
C THR A 320 -17.21 13.43 2.56
N ILE A 321 -16.66 12.24 2.82
CA ILE A 321 -16.49 11.18 1.83
C ILE A 321 -17.00 9.85 2.38
N ASP A 322 -17.68 9.09 1.54
CA ASP A 322 -18.03 7.69 1.79
C ASP A 322 -17.08 6.83 0.94
N TYR A 323 -16.16 6.16 1.61
CA TYR A 323 -15.10 5.39 0.96
C TYR A 323 -15.62 4.12 0.29
N ASP A 324 -16.62 3.47 0.88
CA ASP A 324 -17.21 2.23 0.35
C ASP A 324 -18.09 2.50 -0.87
N GLN A 325 -18.87 3.58 -0.82
CA GLN A 325 -19.68 3.98 -1.94
C GLN A 325 -18.90 4.77 -2.98
N GLY A 326 -17.69 5.22 -2.64
CA GLY A 326 -16.86 6.05 -3.51
C GLY A 326 -17.53 7.37 -3.85
N THR A 327 -18.11 8.07 -2.85
CA THR A 327 -18.83 9.32 -3.08
C THR A 327 -18.33 10.46 -2.19
N VAL A 328 -18.36 11.69 -2.72
CA VAL A 328 -18.04 12.92 -1.99
C VAL A 328 -19.27 13.80 -1.84
N THR A 329 -19.46 14.37 -0.65
CA THR A 329 -20.55 15.30 -0.34
C THR A 329 -19.98 16.56 0.28
N PHE A 330 -20.30 17.72 -0.30
CA PHE A 330 -19.86 19.01 0.21
C PHE A 330 -20.77 19.49 1.34
N THR A 331 -20.16 20.12 2.34
CA THR A 331 -20.94 20.70 3.45
C THR A 331 -21.59 22.03 3.04
N PRO A 332 -22.57 22.54 3.77
CA PRO A 332 -23.17 23.84 3.50
C PRO A 332 -22.18 25.03 3.53
N ARG A 333 -20.96 24.82 4.04
CA ARG A 333 -19.90 25.83 4.02
C ARG A 333 -19.25 26.01 2.66
N THR A 334 -19.31 24.99 1.84
CA THR A 334 -18.67 24.94 0.53
C THR A 334 -19.75 24.88 -0.53
N LEU A 335 -20.10 26.04 -1.08
CA LEU A 335 -21.13 26.12 -2.11
C LEU A 335 -20.58 25.60 -3.44
N VAL A 336 -21.26 24.60 -3.99
CA VAL A 336 -20.98 24.05 -5.31
C VAL A 336 -22.05 24.50 -6.29
N THR A 337 -21.63 25.03 -7.43
CA THR A 337 -22.51 25.53 -8.50
C THR A 337 -22.18 24.85 -9.82
N SER A 338 -22.95 25.11 -10.86
CA SER A 338 -22.67 24.61 -12.23
C SER A 338 -21.36 25.17 -12.82
N ASP A 339 -20.88 26.28 -12.30
CA ASP A 339 -19.61 26.89 -12.74
C ASP A 339 -18.41 26.39 -11.94
N SER A 340 -18.69 25.72 -10.81
CA SER A 340 -17.65 25.15 -9.96
C SER A 340 -17.07 23.88 -10.59
N GLU A 341 -15.75 23.84 -10.65
CA GLU A 341 -15.01 22.66 -11.08
C GLU A 341 -14.46 21.92 -9.85
N VAL A 342 -14.78 20.66 -9.78
CA VAL A 342 -14.32 19.74 -8.73
C VAL A 342 -13.26 18.83 -9.30
N ALA A 343 -12.12 18.71 -8.63
CA ALA A 343 -11.11 17.71 -8.91
C ALA A 343 -10.86 16.89 -7.65
N VAL A 344 -10.85 15.57 -7.78
CA VAL A 344 -10.58 14.65 -6.69
C VAL A 344 -9.47 13.69 -7.10
N ASP A 345 -8.38 13.72 -6.35
CA ASP A 345 -7.28 12.76 -6.44
C ASP A 345 -7.46 11.74 -5.31
N PHE A 346 -7.32 10.46 -5.58
CA PHE A 346 -7.45 9.39 -4.58
C PHE A 346 -6.76 8.11 -5.05
N GLU A 347 -6.54 7.18 -4.12
CA GLU A 347 -6.15 5.82 -4.45
C GLU A 347 -7.36 4.89 -4.29
N ALA A 348 -7.63 4.06 -5.31
CA ALA A 348 -8.66 3.02 -5.28
C ALA A 348 -8.02 1.63 -5.22
N THR A 349 -8.67 0.70 -4.52
CA THR A 349 -8.19 -0.68 -4.46
C THR A 349 -8.26 -1.31 -5.85
N GLN A 350 -7.13 -1.78 -6.33
CA GLN A 350 -7.07 -2.50 -7.60
C GLN A 350 -7.35 -3.98 -7.38
N GLN A 351 -8.32 -4.54 -8.12
CA GLN A 351 -8.68 -5.94 -7.97
C GLN A 351 -8.11 -6.87 -9.07
N ARG A 352 -7.34 -6.33 -10.03
CA ARG A 352 -6.91 -7.09 -11.19
C ARG A 352 -5.63 -7.88 -10.97
N TYR A 353 -4.59 -7.25 -10.41
CA TYR A 353 -3.28 -7.83 -10.14
C TYR A 353 -2.73 -7.37 -8.80
N ASP A 354 -1.80 -8.15 -8.23
CA ASP A 354 -0.94 -7.64 -7.16
C ASP A 354 0.05 -6.64 -7.77
N ARG A 355 0.17 -5.44 -7.18
CA ARG A 355 1.07 -4.39 -7.67
C ARG A 355 2.23 -4.19 -6.70
N THR A 356 3.44 -4.20 -7.22
CA THR A 356 4.65 -3.92 -6.46
C THR A 356 5.20 -2.55 -6.81
N THR A 357 5.78 -1.87 -5.82
CA THR A 357 6.38 -0.55 -5.97
C THR A 357 7.82 -0.56 -5.51
N LEU A 358 8.66 0.17 -6.22
CA LEU A 358 10.05 0.46 -5.84
C LEU A 358 10.32 1.94 -6.05
N PHE A 359 10.66 2.63 -4.97
CA PHE A 359 11.05 4.03 -5.01
C PHE A 359 12.45 4.22 -4.46
N SER A 360 13.23 5.08 -5.09
CA SER A 360 14.55 5.48 -4.64
C SER A 360 14.75 6.95 -4.92
N ALA A 361 15.11 7.72 -3.91
CA ALA A 361 15.39 9.14 -4.03
C ALA A 361 16.76 9.46 -3.42
N ALA A 362 17.48 10.37 -4.05
CA ALA A 362 18.72 10.90 -3.52
C ALA A 362 18.74 12.43 -3.70
N GLU A 363 19.15 13.11 -2.66
CA GLU A 363 19.38 14.55 -2.72
C GLU A 363 20.76 14.89 -2.16
N SER A 364 21.41 15.86 -2.74
CA SER A 364 22.65 16.45 -2.24
C SER A 364 22.56 17.97 -2.30
N ARG A 365 22.71 18.61 -1.15
CA ARG A 365 22.53 20.05 -1.02
C ARG A 365 23.88 20.77 -0.98
N ALA A 366 23.92 21.94 -1.61
CA ALA A 366 25.10 22.81 -1.63
C ALA A 366 26.38 22.09 -2.08
N ILE A 367 26.29 21.34 -3.19
CA ILE A 367 27.47 20.84 -3.89
C ILE A 367 28.33 22.03 -4.37
N PRO A 368 29.61 21.83 -4.77
CA PRO A 368 30.46 22.92 -5.21
C PRO A 368 29.77 23.84 -6.23
N GLY A 369 29.79 25.14 -5.98
CA GLY A 369 29.05 26.13 -6.77
C GLY A 369 27.66 26.50 -6.20
N GLY A 370 27.24 25.91 -5.05
CA GLY A 370 25.97 26.23 -4.38
C GLY A 370 24.75 25.61 -5.04
N PHE A 371 24.93 24.53 -5.79
CA PHE A 371 23.85 23.78 -6.41
C PHE A 371 23.27 22.72 -5.47
N ASP A 372 22.00 22.44 -5.64
CA ASP A 372 21.30 21.29 -5.06
C ASP A 372 20.99 20.30 -6.19
N LEU A 373 21.30 19.02 -5.99
CA LEU A 373 21.06 17.93 -6.94
C LEU A 373 20.03 16.98 -6.35
N HIS A 374 19.06 16.62 -7.15
CA HIS A 374 18.02 15.68 -6.78
C HIS A 374 17.89 14.60 -7.86
N PHE A 375 17.65 13.38 -7.40
CA PHE A 375 17.39 12.22 -8.23
C PHE A 375 16.22 11.44 -7.67
N LEU A 376 15.32 10.97 -8.53
CA LEU A 376 14.24 10.06 -8.18
C LEU A 376 14.18 8.93 -9.21
N TYR A 377 14.06 7.72 -8.73
CA TYR A 377 13.59 6.57 -9.49
C TYR A 377 12.33 6.04 -8.85
N ALA A 378 11.29 5.88 -9.63
CA ALA A 378 10.01 5.33 -9.20
C ALA A 378 9.58 4.24 -10.18
N ARG A 379 9.07 3.12 -9.67
CA ARG A 379 8.47 2.05 -10.46
C ARG A 379 7.28 1.46 -9.74
N GLU A 380 6.17 1.37 -10.44
CA GLU A 380 4.98 0.60 -10.06
C GLU A 380 4.74 -0.45 -11.14
N GLN A 381 4.53 -1.70 -10.75
CA GLN A 381 4.41 -2.80 -11.69
C GLN A 381 3.42 -3.84 -11.19
N ASP A 382 2.53 -4.27 -12.08
CA ASP A 382 1.63 -5.39 -11.85
C ASP A 382 2.39 -6.73 -11.89
N ASN A 383 2.01 -7.65 -11.04
CA ASN A 383 2.53 -9.01 -11.10
C ASN A 383 1.69 -9.82 -12.09
N LYS A 384 2.14 -9.87 -13.35
CA LYS A 384 1.44 -10.56 -14.44
C LYS A 384 1.19 -12.05 -14.18
N ASP A 385 2.03 -12.68 -13.32
CA ASP A 385 1.92 -14.10 -12.94
C ASP A 385 0.94 -14.34 -11.78
N ARG A 386 0.39 -13.26 -11.20
CA ARG A 386 -0.56 -13.31 -10.07
C ARG A 386 -1.77 -12.42 -10.30
N PRO A 387 -2.63 -12.76 -11.29
CA PRO A 387 -3.92 -12.09 -11.43
C PRO A 387 -4.80 -12.41 -10.22
N LYS A 388 -5.51 -11.40 -9.70
CA LYS A 388 -6.47 -11.59 -8.61
C LYS A 388 -7.78 -12.17 -9.15
N ASN A 389 -8.34 -13.13 -8.44
CA ASN A 389 -9.66 -13.73 -8.71
C ASN A 389 -9.82 -14.44 -10.06
N GLN A 390 -8.75 -14.70 -10.79
CA GLN A 390 -8.81 -15.43 -12.06
C GLN A 390 -7.49 -16.15 -12.37
N THR A 391 -7.59 -17.14 -13.27
CA THR A 391 -6.44 -17.83 -13.85
C THR A 391 -6.66 -17.81 -15.34
N PHE A 392 -5.65 -17.44 -16.12
CA PHE A 392 -5.74 -17.40 -17.57
C PHE A 392 -5.49 -18.78 -18.19
N THR A 393 -6.26 -19.09 -19.21
CA THR A 393 -5.97 -20.21 -20.13
C THR A 393 -4.85 -19.82 -21.10
N GLU A 394 -4.25 -20.80 -21.77
CA GLU A 394 -3.24 -20.50 -22.82
C GLU A 394 -3.82 -19.67 -23.97
N GLU A 395 -5.10 -19.88 -24.31
CA GLU A 395 -5.80 -19.08 -25.33
C GLU A 395 -5.95 -17.62 -24.89
N GLU A 396 -6.31 -17.39 -23.63
CA GLU A 396 -6.42 -16.03 -23.06
C GLU A 396 -5.05 -15.35 -22.98
N LEU A 397 -3.99 -16.10 -22.63
CA LEU A 397 -2.62 -15.57 -22.65
C LEU A 397 -2.15 -15.22 -24.07
N GLU A 398 -2.58 -15.97 -25.08
CA GLU A 398 -2.29 -15.64 -26.48
C GLU A 398 -3.01 -14.38 -26.93
N ILE A 399 -4.28 -14.20 -26.54
CA ILE A 399 -5.02 -12.95 -26.74
C ILE A 399 -4.28 -11.78 -26.11
N LEU A 400 -3.86 -11.89 -24.84
CA LEU A 400 -3.12 -10.85 -24.14
C LEU A 400 -1.80 -10.50 -24.81
N ARG A 401 -1.05 -11.49 -25.32
CA ARG A 401 0.22 -11.26 -26.05
C ARG A 401 0.01 -10.52 -27.38
N ASN A 402 -1.12 -10.69 -28.01
CA ASN A 402 -1.44 -10.09 -29.31
C ASN A 402 -2.26 -8.80 -29.21
N ALA A 403 -2.77 -8.46 -28.04
CA ALA A 403 -3.65 -7.31 -27.84
C ALA A 403 -2.96 -5.96 -28.00
N GLY A 404 -1.63 -5.90 -27.85
CA GLY A 404 -0.93 -4.63 -27.71
C GLY A 404 -1.36 -3.92 -26.42
N ASP A 405 -1.31 -2.60 -26.42
CA ASP A 405 -1.70 -1.72 -25.33
C ASP A 405 -3.20 -1.39 -25.30
N ASP A 406 -3.94 -1.80 -26.33
CA ASP A 406 -5.37 -1.51 -26.43
C ASP A 406 -6.21 -2.59 -25.73
N PRO A 407 -6.85 -2.28 -24.59
CA PRO A 407 -7.68 -3.24 -23.87
C PRO A 407 -8.88 -3.76 -24.70
N THR A 408 -9.30 -3.04 -25.74
CA THR A 408 -10.41 -3.48 -26.60
C THR A 408 -10.03 -4.68 -27.47
N ASN A 409 -8.73 -4.92 -27.68
CA ASN A 409 -8.21 -6.10 -28.38
C ASN A 409 -8.09 -7.32 -27.45
N ALA A 410 -8.13 -7.11 -26.12
CA ALA A 410 -8.00 -8.17 -25.13
C ALA A 410 -9.36 -8.71 -24.70
N VAL A 411 -10.11 -9.27 -25.67
CA VAL A 411 -11.48 -9.78 -25.46
C VAL A 411 -11.51 -11.28 -25.67
N THR A 412 -12.01 -12.02 -24.67
CA THR A 412 -12.36 -13.44 -24.77
C THR A 412 -13.85 -13.63 -25.04
N SER A 413 -14.29 -14.84 -25.35
CA SER A 413 -15.66 -15.14 -25.79
C SER A 413 -16.77 -14.60 -24.86
N GLY A 414 -16.48 -14.46 -23.57
CA GLY A 414 -17.45 -13.95 -22.60
C GLY A 414 -18.69 -14.84 -22.37
N VAL A 415 -18.74 -16.01 -22.98
CA VAL A 415 -19.86 -16.94 -22.90
C VAL A 415 -19.49 -18.13 -22.01
N THR A 416 -20.29 -18.37 -21.00
CA THR A 416 -20.13 -19.52 -20.10
C THR A 416 -21.41 -20.35 -20.13
N PRO A 417 -21.37 -21.62 -20.60
CA PRO A 417 -22.52 -22.49 -20.53
C PRO A 417 -22.88 -22.80 -19.09
N THR A 418 -24.17 -22.92 -18.80
CA THR A 418 -24.70 -23.28 -17.49
C THR A 418 -25.56 -24.54 -17.57
N GLU A 419 -26.04 -25.02 -16.41
CA GLU A 419 -27.09 -26.01 -16.44
C GLU A 419 -28.34 -25.45 -17.18
N PRO A 420 -29.01 -26.25 -18.01
CA PRO A 420 -30.19 -25.79 -18.76
C PRO A 420 -31.19 -25.09 -17.86
N GLY A 421 -31.62 -23.91 -18.28
CA GLY A 421 -32.59 -23.10 -17.55
C GLY A 421 -32.05 -22.35 -16.34
N ARG A 422 -30.72 -22.26 -16.14
CA ARG A 422 -30.08 -21.50 -15.05
C ARG A 422 -29.24 -20.31 -15.53
N GLY A 423 -29.07 -20.16 -16.84
CA GLY A 423 -28.36 -19.03 -17.44
C GLY A 423 -29.25 -17.81 -17.63
N GLY A 424 -28.65 -16.69 -17.97
CA GLY A 424 -29.32 -15.44 -18.27
C GLY A 424 -29.68 -15.27 -19.75
N TYR A 425 -29.19 -16.13 -20.63
CA TYR A 425 -29.34 -15.99 -22.07
C TYR A 425 -29.57 -17.33 -22.77
N PHE A 426 -30.33 -17.30 -23.88
CA PHE A 426 -30.43 -18.38 -24.86
C PHE A 426 -29.57 -18.03 -26.08
N LEU A 427 -29.02 -19.03 -26.73
CA LEU A 427 -28.42 -18.90 -28.04
C LEU A 427 -29.52 -19.02 -29.11
N VAL A 428 -29.73 -17.98 -29.90
CA VAL A 428 -30.64 -17.96 -31.05
C VAL A 428 -29.85 -18.25 -32.30
N PRO A 429 -30.12 -19.36 -33.00
CA PRO A 429 -29.42 -19.71 -34.23
C PRO A 429 -29.61 -18.64 -35.31
N ALA A 430 -28.61 -18.51 -36.21
CA ALA A 430 -28.69 -17.63 -37.35
C ALA A 430 -29.94 -17.96 -38.22
N ASP A 431 -30.65 -16.92 -38.66
CA ASP A 431 -31.69 -17.02 -39.69
C ASP A 431 -31.15 -16.47 -41.03
N PRO A 432 -30.68 -17.33 -41.94
CA PRO A 432 -30.17 -16.88 -43.24
C PRO A 432 -31.21 -16.23 -44.12
N VAL A 433 -32.50 -16.54 -43.91
CA VAL A 433 -33.64 -15.99 -44.71
C VAL A 433 -33.95 -14.56 -44.28
N ALA A 434 -33.91 -14.30 -42.96
CA ALA A 434 -34.09 -12.97 -42.41
C ALA A 434 -32.81 -12.15 -42.38
N GLY A 435 -31.64 -12.78 -42.65
CA GLY A 435 -30.32 -12.12 -42.60
C GLY A 435 -29.90 -11.78 -41.15
N VAL A 436 -30.43 -12.50 -40.17
CA VAL A 436 -30.09 -12.31 -38.76
C VAL A 436 -28.98 -13.27 -38.38
N PRO A 437 -27.83 -12.79 -37.86
CA PRO A 437 -26.75 -13.64 -37.38
C PRO A 437 -27.13 -14.38 -36.10
N GLU A 438 -26.39 -15.42 -35.76
CA GLU A 438 -26.47 -16.06 -34.45
C GLU A 438 -26.23 -15.03 -33.35
N HIS A 439 -27.07 -15.04 -32.32
CA HIS A 439 -26.98 -14.07 -31.22
C HIS A 439 -27.59 -14.61 -29.92
N TYR A 440 -27.37 -13.89 -28.82
CA TYR A 440 -27.87 -14.25 -27.50
C TYR A 440 -29.06 -13.37 -27.12
N GLU A 441 -30.17 -14.00 -26.68
CA GLU A 441 -31.33 -13.31 -26.15
C GLU A 441 -31.47 -13.48 -24.64
N PHE A 442 -31.78 -12.40 -23.94
CA PHE A 442 -31.97 -12.39 -22.49
C PHE A 442 -33.21 -13.16 -22.06
N ALA A 443 -33.08 -14.01 -21.05
CA ALA A 443 -34.12 -14.94 -20.60
C ALA A 443 -34.27 -15.03 -19.07
N ASP A 444 -33.94 -14.01 -18.33
CA ASP A 444 -34.08 -13.86 -16.87
C ASP A 444 -33.99 -15.19 -16.08
N SER A 445 -32.84 -15.86 -16.13
CA SER A 445 -32.56 -17.15 -15.46
C SER A 445 -33.34 -18.36 -16.01
N LEU A 446 -33.74 -18.31 -17.25
CA LEU A 446 -34.30 -19.44 -17.98
C LEU A 446 -33.39 -19.88 -19.13
N GLY A 447 -32.28 -19.17 -19.35
CA GLY A 447 -31.34 -19.45 -20.41
C GLY A 447 -30.34 -20.56 -20.06
N ASP A 448 -29.51 -20.91 -21.05
CA ASP A 448 -28.50 -21.96 -20.96
C ASP A 448 -27.08 -21.40 -20.87
N PHE A 449 -26.93 -20.08 -20.97
CA PHE A 449 -25.66 -19.38 -20.98
C PHE A 449 -25.65 -18.16 -20.04
N ASN A 450 -24.51 -17.93 -19.40
CA ASN A 450 -24.16 -16.62 -18.86
C ASN A 450 -23.27 -15.91 -19.88
N VAL A 451 -23.67 -14.69 -20.25
CA VAL A 451 -23.01 -13.90 -21.30
C VAL A 451 -22.53 -12.58 -20.71
N SER A 452 -21.29 -12.25 -20.98
CA SER A 452 -20.68 -10.95 -20.66
C SER A 452 -20.64 -10.09 -21.92
N PHE A 453 -20.72 -8.78 -21.73
CA PHE A 453 -20.73 -7.80 -22.81
C PHE A 453 -19.69 -6.72 -22.59
N VAL A 454 -19.07 -6.28 -23.68
CA VAL A 454 -18.05 -5.24 -23.73
C VAL A 454 -18.59 -4.07 -24.53
N GLU A 455 -18.44 -2.87 -24.02
CA GLU A 455 -18.76 -1.64 -24.73
C GLU A 455 -17.69 -1.34 -25.78
N VAL A 456 -18.12 -1.17 -27.02
CA VAL A 456 -17.25 -0.91 -28.19
C VAL A 456 -17.55 0.42 -28.87
N GLY A 457 -18.50 1.18 -28.32
CA GLY A 457 -18.90 2.47 -28.84
C GLY A 457 -20.13 2.44 -29.74
N VAL A 458 -20.67 3.62 -30.00
CA VAL A 458 -21.94 3.81 -30.71
C VAL A 458 -21.87 3.26 -32.14
N GLY A 459 -22.77 2.31 -32.45
CA GLY A 459 -22.87 1.73 -33.79
C GLY A 459 -21.71 0.79 -34.16
N SER A 460 -20.91 0.34 -33.19
CA SER A 460 -19.80 -0.59 -33.41
C SER A 460 -20.09 -1.98 -32.83
N GLY A 461 -21.19 -2.15 -32.12
CA GLY A 461 -21.61 -3.39 -31.50
C GLY A 461 -22.94 -3.90 -32.03
N ASP A 462 -23.39 -5.04 -31.50
CA ASP A 462 -24.61 -5.75 -31.92
C ASP A 462 -25.70 -5.69 -30.86
N TYR A 463 -25.35 -5.19 -29.65
CA TYR A 463 -26.24 -5.16 -28.48
C TYR A 463 -26.34 -3.76 -27.89
N GLU A 464 -27.49 -3.51 -27.22
CA GLU A 464 -27.68 -2.35 -26.37
C GLU A 464 -28.10 -2.75 -24.96
N LEU A 465 -27.90 -1.84 -23.98
CA LEU A 465 -28.38 -2.03 -22.62
C LEU A 465 -29.90 -2.05 -22.60
N GLY A 466 -30.50 -3.23 -22.35
CA GLY A 466 -31.95 -3.42 -22.30
C GLY A 466 -32.58 -2.96 -20.99
N GLY A 467 -31.77 -2.79 -19.92
CA GLY A 467 -32.24 -2.34 -18.62
C GLY A 467 -31.71 -3.17 -17.45
N ILE A 468 -32.48 -3.16 -16.36
CA ILE A 468 -32.19 -3.93 -15.14
C ILE A 468 -33.29 -4.98 -14.98
N SER A 469 -32.91 -6.25 -14.82
CA SER A 469 -33.85 -7.36 -14.59
C SER A 469 -34.51 -7.24 -13.22
N ASN A 470 -35.55 -8.02 -12.97
CA ASN A 470 -36.25 -8.10 -11.68
C ASN A 470 -35.32 -8.52 -10.50
N ARG A 471 -34.15 -9.04 -10.80
CA ARG A 471 -33.12 -9.45 -9.83
C ARG A 471 -32.03 -8.40 -9.62
N GLY A 472 -32.16 -7.22 -10.25
CA GLY A 472 -31.20 -6.14 -10.14
C GLY A 472 -29.96 -6.30 -11.04
N THR A 473 -29.95 -7.27 -11.98
CA THR A 473 -28.85 -7.50 -12.92
C THR A 473 -29.08 -6.75 -14.21
N ARG A 474 -28.07 -6.03 -14.73
CA ARG A 474 -28.14 -5.42 -16.07
C ARG A 474 -28.21 -6.51 -17.12
N TYR A 475 -29.05 -6.31 -18.14
CA TYR A 475 -29.13 -7.19 -19.28
C TYR A 475 -29.03 -6.42 -20.60
N TYR A 476 -28.60 -7.11 -21.64
CA TYR A 476 -28.38 -6.55 -22.97
C TYR A 476 -29.26 -7.24 -23.98
N GLN A 477 -29.69 -6.47 -24.98
CA GLN A 477 -30.58 -6.93 -26.04
C GLN A 477 -29.87 -6.82 -27.39
N PHE A 478 -30.01 -7.83 -28.21
CA PHE A 478 -29.55 -7.80 -29.59
C PHE A 478 -30.40 -6.81 -30.39
N VAL A 479 -29.75 -5.86 -31.06
CA VAL A 479 -30.41 -4.82 -31.87
C VAL A 479 -30.04 -4.92 -33.34
N GLY A 480 -29.15 -5.84 -33.71
CA GLY A 480 -28.66 -6.06 -35.05
C GLY A 480 -27.19 -5.81 -35.21
N ALA A 481 -26.54 -6.45 -36.18
CA ALA A 481 -25.13 -6.33 -36.42
C ALA A 481 -24.73 -4.88 -36.71
N GLY A 482 -23.79 -4.34 -35.92
CA GLY A 482 -23.30 -2.98 -36.05
C GLY A 482 -24.32 -1.88 -35.71
N GLN A 483 -25.40 -2.19 -34.96
CA GLN A 483 -26.42 -1.20 -34.60
C GLN A 483 -26.44 -0.87 -33.10
N GLY A 484 -25.67 -1.59 -32.31
CA GLY A 484 -25.57 -1.40 -30.87
C GLY A 484 -24.24 -0.82 -30.44
N ASN A 485 -24.08 -0.75 -29.14
CA ASN A 485 -22.89 -0.19 -28.48
C ASN A 485 -22.04 -1.28 -27.82
N TYR A 486 -22.54 -2.52 -27.73
CA TYR A 486 -21.92 -3.63 -27.02
C TYR A 486 -21.76 -4.85 -27.91
N VAL A 487 -20.69 -5.61 -27.69
CA VAL A 487 -20.47 -6.94 -28.26
C VAL A 487 -20.41 -8.00 -27.17
N VAL A 488 -20.71 -9.24 -27.53
CA VAL A 488 -20.49 -10.38 -26.63
C VAL A 488 -19.00 -10.56 -26.43
N GLY A 489 -18.58 -10.55 -25.17
CA GLY A 489 -17.17 -10.69 -24.82
C GLY A 489 -16.91 -10.38 -23.36
N LYS A 490 -15.74 -10.76 -22.88
CA LYS A 490 -15.20 -10.39 -21.57
C LYS A 490 -13.83 -9.80 -21.77
N LEU A 491 -13.62 -8.57 -21.29
CA LEU A 491 -12.31 -7.94 -21.29
C LEU A 491 -11.36 -8.70 -20.36
N LEU A 492 -10.20 -9.03 -20.88
CA LEU A 492 -9.09 -9.51 -20.09
C LEU A 492 -8.31 -8.31 -19.54
N PRO A 493 -7.98 -8.29 -18.24
CA PRO A 493 -7.21 -7.19 -17.67
C PRO A 493 -5.77 -7.22 -18.18
N LEU A 494 -5.28 -6.09 -18.65
CA LEU A 494 -3.89 -5.90 -19.04
C LEU A 494 -3.04 -5.60 -17.81
N PRO A 495 -1.91 -6.31 -17.56
CA PRO A 495 -0.97 -5.94 -16.50
C PRO A 495 -0.06 -4.83 -16.99
N GLU A 496 0.03 -3.75 -16.22
CA GLU A 496 0.82 -2.57 -16.58
C GLU A 496 2.09 -2.39 -15.73
N SER A 497 3.06 -1.68 -16.28
CA SER A 497 4.25 -1.22 -15.58
C SER A 497 4.51 0.24 -15.90
N VAL A 498 4.69 1.07 -14.87
CA VAL A 498 5.09 2.47 -15.00
C VAL A 498 6.42 2.66 -14.31
N SER A 499 7.41 3.23 -15.00
CA SER A 499 8.68 3.63 -14.41
C SER A 499 9.01 5.09 -14.74
N LEU A 500 9.71 5.77 -13.83
CA LEU A 500 10.10 7.17 -13.94
C LEU A 500 11.50 7.36 -13.41
N VAL A 501 12.29 8.12 -14.15
CA VAL A 501 13.58 8.67 -13.70
C VAL A 501 13.50 10.18 -13.76
N THR A 502 13.80 10.84 -12.63
CA THR A 502 13.91 12.31 -12.54
C THR A 502 15.32 12.70 -12.13
N ALA A 503 15.88 13.67 -12.79
CA ALA A 503 17.10 14.36 -12.37
C ALA A 503 16.84 15.88 -12.35
N ARG A 504 17.14 16.55 -11.23
CA ARG A 504 16.98 18.00 -11.09
C ARG A 504 18.21 18.62 -10.50
N LEU A 505 18.71 19.66 -11.14
CA LEU A 505 19.78 20.52 -10.67
C LEU A 505 19.21 21.91 -10.42
N GLN A 506 19.30 22.37 -9.17
CA GLN A 506 18.75 23.64 -8.75
C GLN A 506 19.80 24.51 -8.08
N ARG A 507 19.78 25.80 -8.36
CA ARG A 507 20.55 26.80 -7.64
C ARG A 507 19.70 28.01 -7.38
N GLU A 508 19.22 28.14 -6.18
CA GLU A 508 18.43 29.27 -5.72
C GLU A 508 19.08 30.02 -4.56
N ARG A 509 20.10 29.38 -3.97
CA ARG A 509 20.88 29.95 -2.87
C ARG A 509 21.95 30.88 -3.40
N GLY A 510 21.92 32.09 -2.92
CA GLY A 510 22.83 33.16 -3.33
C GLY A 510 22.08 34.37 -3.87
N ASP A 511 22.76 35.48 -4.00
CA ASP A 511 22.06 36.73 -4.14
C ASP A 511 21.62 37.03 -5.59
N HIS A 512 22.15 36.33 -6.60
CA HIS A 512 21.98 36.81 -7.96
C HIS A 512 21.61 35.77 -9.03
N LEU A 513 22.03 34.50 -8.94
CA LEU A 513 21.81 33.50 -10.00
C LEU A 513 20.65 32.56 -9.66
N ILE A 514 19.72 32.40 -10.60
CA ILE A 514 18.69 31.39 -10.61
C ILE A 514 19.06 30.37 -11.70
N LEU A 515 19.14 29.12 -11.37
CA LEU A 515 19.18 28.01 -12.30
C LEU A 515 18.33 26.87 -11.75
N ASP A 516 17.40 26.38 -12.56
CA ASP A 516 16.57 25.22 -12.25
C ASP A 516 16.45 24.42 -13.54
N ALA A 517 17.01 23.21 -13.53
CA ALA A 517 16.98 22.30 -14.67
C ALA A 517 16.49 20.96 -14.18
N GLU A 518 15.38 20.50 -14.71
CA GLU A 518 14.76 19.21 -14.39
C GLU A 518 14.51 18.44 -15.69
N TRP A 519 14.82 17.14 -15.65
CA TRP A 519 14.51 16.23 -16.74
C TRP A 519 13.93 14.94 -16.19
N ASN A 520 12.83 14.53 -16.78
CA ASN A 520 12.07 13.35 -16.41
C ASN A 520 11.94 12.44 -17.63
N ILE A 521 12.11 11.15 -17.45
CA ILE A 521 11.87 10.12 -18.46
C ILE A 521 10.95 9.09 -17.84
N SER A 522 9.82 8.82 -18.47
CA SER A 522 8.89 7.76 -18.10
C SER A 522 8.87 6.64 -19.11
N GLU A 523 8.57 5.44 -18.66
CA GLU A 523 8.23 4.25 -19.44
C GLU A 523 6.88 3.75 -18.92
N HIS A 524 5.89 3.62 -19.80
CA HIS A 524 4.55 3.15 -19.47
C HIS A 524 4.15 2.00 -20.41
N ASP A 525 4.49 0.79 -20.04
CA ASP A 525 4.05 -0.46 -20.67
C ASP A 525 2.65 -0.79 -20.13
N ARG A 526 1.64 -0.69 -20.96
CA ARG A 526 0.23 -0.93 -20.61
C ARG A 526 -0.16 -2.40 -20.69
N ASN A 527 0.70 -3.23 -21.28
CA ASN A 527 0.49 -4.66 -21.41
C ASN A 527 1.79 -5.45 -21.37
N MET A 528 2.24 -5.81 -20.20
CA MET A 528 3.49 -6.56 -19.99
C MET A 528 3.52 -7.95 -20.65
N PHE A 529 2.44 -8.45 -21.24
CA PHE A 529 2.41 -9.65 -22.04
C PHE A 529 2.76 -9.39 -23.51
N SER A 530 2.48 -8.19 -24.02
CA SER A 530 2.73 -7.79 -25.40
C SER A 530 4.04 -6.99 -25.53
N GLY A 531 4.64 -7.03 -26.68
CA GLY A 531 5.75 -6.16 -27.07
C GLY A 531 5.51 -5.55 -28.46
N ALA A 532 4.23 -5.57 -28.91
CA ALA A 532 3.89 -5.21 -30.27
C ALA A 532 4.02 -3.70 -30.54
N ASP A 533 3.79 -2.88 -29.56
CA ASP A 533 3.71 -1.41 -29.60
C ASP A 533 4.64 -0.69 -28.62
N ALA A 534 5.71 -1.33 -28.17
CA ALA A 534 6.68 -0.76 -27.22
C ALA A 534 7.40 0.53 -27.68
N ALA A 535 7.01 1.11 -28.81
CA ALA A 535 7.64 2.32 -29.37
C ALA A 535 7.11 3.62 -28.71
N ASP A 536 5.88 3.61 -28.22
CA ASP A 536 5.20 4.73 -27.55
C ASP A 536 5.20 4.62 -26.02
N ASP A 537 5.82 3.59 -25.46
CA ASP A 537 5.99 3.43 -24.02
C ASP A 537 6.80 4.55 -23.37
N PHE A 538 7.68 5.22 -24.12
CA PHE A 538 8.61 6.21 -23.59
C PHE A 538 8.13 7.64 -23.85
N GLY A 539 8.13 8.42 -22.78
CA GLY A 539 7.90 9.86 -22.85
C GLY A 539 8.87 10.64 -21.97
N ASP A 540 9.03 11.91 -22.25
CA ASP A 540 9.88 12.79 -21.47
C ASP A 540 9.19 14.11 -21.09
N ALA A 541 9.63 14.70 -19.97
CA ALA A 541 9.25 16.03 -19.57
C ALA A 541 10.44 16.78 -18.99
N GLY A 542 10.58 18.05 -19.31
CA GLY A 542 11.71 18.85 -18.88
C GLY A 542 11.34 20.28 -18.54
N GLN A 543 12.08 20.85 -17.60
CA GLN A 543 12.05 22.25 -17.23
C GLN A 543 13.47 22.80 -17.24
N PHE A 544 13.62 23.96 -17.82
CA PHE A 544 14.85 24.74 -17.72
C PHE A 544 14.50 26.18 -17.40
N ARG A 545 15.02 26.72 -16.29
CA ARG A 545 14.87 28.13 -15.92
C ARG A 545 16.23 28.70 -15.60
N LEU A 546 16.54 29.82 -16.24
CA LEU A 546 17.75 30.59 -16.02
C LEU A 546 17.40 32.05 -15.76
N GLY A 547 18.08 32.66 -14.79
CA GLY A 547 17.83 34.05 -14.49
C GLY A 547 18.79 34.66 -13.49
N VAL A 548 18.59 35.95 -13.27
CA VAL A 548 19.25 36.74 -12.23
C VAL A 548 18.19 37.39 -11.36
N LYS A 549 18.47 37.47 -10.05
CA LYS A 549 17.59 38.15 -9.08
C LYS A 549 18.38 39.10 -8.19
N ASN A 550 17.69 40.12 -7.70
CA ASN A 550 18.25 41.05 -6.72
C ASN A 550 19.55 41.74 -7.14
N LEU A 551 19.79 41.96 -8.44
CA LEU A 551 20.94 42.75 -8.90
C LEU A 551 20.74 44.21 -8.50
N PRO A 552 21.67 44.83 -7.76
CA PRO A 552 21.56 46.23 -7.40
C PRO A 552 21.75 47.10 -8.64
N VAL A 553 20.74 47.90 -8.99
CA VAL A 553 20.79 48.82 -10.11
C VAL A 553 20.30 50.20 -9.62
N GLY A 554 21.20 51.13 -9.46
CA GLY A 554 20.90 52.45 -8.91
C GLY A 554 20.31 52.35 -7.49
N ILE A 555 19.09 52.85 -7.30
CA ILE A 555 18.36 52.83 -6.02
C ILE A 555 17.45 51.60 -5.88
N GLY A 556 17.41 50.73 -6.89
CA GLY A 556 16.52 49.57 -6.93
C GLY A 556 17.26 48.24 -7.07
N ARG A 557 16.48 47.18 -7.18
CA ARG A 557 16.96 45.82 -7.47
C ARG A 557 16.31 45.35 -8.76
N PHE A 558 17.08 44.66 -9.59
CA PHE A 558 16.64 44.15 -10.87
C PHE A 558 16.69 42.64 -10.89
N GLY A 559 15.68 42.01 -11.50
CA GLY A 559 15.63 40.58 -11.77
C GLY A 559 15.13 40.29 -13.18
N LEU A 560 15.68 39.29 -13.82
CA LEU A 560 15.25 38.77 -15.11
C LEU A 560 15.40 37.26 -15.13
N SER A 561 14.36 36.57 -15.56
CA SER A 561 14.43 35.11 -15.76
C SER A 561 13.67 34.70 -17.01
N ALA A 562 14.17 33.64 -17.64
CA ALA A 562 13.50 32.95 -18.73
C ALA A 562 13.42 31.45 -18.37
N GLY A 563 12.30 30.83 -18.70
CA GLY A 563 12.01 29.43 -18.47
C GLY A 563 11.44 28.74 -19.70
N LEU A 564 11.70 27.48 -19.83
CA LEU A 564 11.15 26.58 -20.85
C LEU A 564 10.67 25.33 -20.14
N ASN A 565 9.39 24.97 -20.34
CA ASN A 565 8.80 23.72 -19.89
C ASN A 565 8.37 22.92 -21.12
N THR A 566 8.64 21.63 -21.13
CA THR A 566 8.24 20.74 -22.22
C THR A 566 7.72 19.43 -21.66
N ILE A 567 6.62 18.91 -22.23
CA ILE A 567 6.03 17.61 -21.89
C ILE A 567 5.71 16.89 -23.20
N ASP A 568 6.18 15.66 -23.32
CA ASP A 568 5.82 14.75 -24.39
C ASP A 568 4.43 14.15 -24.13
N ASP A 569 3.65 13.84 -25.17
CA ASP A 569 2.31 13.25 -25.03
C ASP A 569 2.33 11.81 -24.49
N SER A 570 3.43 11.09 -24.70
CA SER A 570 3.67 9.76 -24.11
C SER A 570 4.20 9.84 -22.67
N PHE A 571 4.48 11.04 -22.13
CA PHE A 571 4.97 11.15 -20.76
C PHE A 571 3.92 10.77 -19.72
N LYS A 572 4.23 9.75 -18.91
CA LYS A 572 3.38 9.29 -17.82
C LYS A 572 3.91 9.77 -16.48
N SER A 573 3.16 10.64 -15.83
CA SER A 573 3.39 11.06 -14.46
C SER A 573 2.77 10.07 -13.48
N PHE A 574 3.38 9.90 -12.31
CA PHE A 574 2.78 9.12 -11.21
C PHE A 574 1.60 9.82 -10.54
N ASP A 575 1.72 11.13 -10.35
CA ASP A 575 0.65 12.01 -9.91
C ASP A 575 0.43 13.07 -11.01
N LYS A 576 -0.38 14.09 -10.78
CA LYS A 576 -0.65 15.10 -11.79
C LYS A 576 0.60 15.91 -12.15
N ALA A 577 0.97 15.92 -13.42
CA ALA A 577 2.02 16.80 -13.96
C ALA A 577 1.59 18.28 -14.00
N ARG A 578 0.29 18.55 -14.04
CA ARG A 578 -0.30 19.89 -14.13
C ARG A 578 -1.31 20.14 -13.02
N PRO A 579 -1.45 21.38 -12.52
CA PRO A 579 -2.57 21.76 -11.65
C PRO A 579 -3.91 21.42 -12.29
N ALA A 580 -4.93 21.12 -11.48
CA ALA A 580 -6.23 20.67 -11.95
C ALA A 580 -6.88 21.61 -12.98
N TYR A 581 -6.60 22.90 -12.87
CA TYR A 581 -7.23 23.95 -13.70
C TYR A 581 -6.31 24.53 -14.77
N PHE A 582 -5.18 23.94 -15.00
CA PHE A 582 -4.21 24.41 -15.97
C PHE A 582 -4.84 24.66 -17.35
N TYR A 583 -5.57 23.68 -17.87
CA TYR A 583 -6.20 23.78 -19.19
C TYR A 583 -7.30 24.84 -19.24
N ARG A 584 -8.08 25.01 -18.18
CA ARG A 584 -9.09 26.07 -18.05
C ARG A 584 -8.44 27.45 -17.99
N ASP A 585 -7.45 27.62 -17.12
CA ASP A 585 -6.80 28.90 -16.90
C ASP A 585 -6.07 29.40 -18.16
N TRP A 586 -5.64 28.47 -19.01
CA TRP A 586 -5.05 28.75 -20.30
C TRP A 586 -6.04 28.68 -21.48
N ASN A 587 -7.36 28.49 -21.19
CA ASN A 587 -8.43 28.36 -22.20
C ASN A 587 -8.17 27.26 -23.23
N LEU A 588 -7.65 26.11 -22.78
CA LEU A 588 -7.27 24.96 -23.59
C LEU A 588 -8.23 23.77 -23.44
N GLU A 589 -9.31 23.86 -22.66
CA GLU A 589 -10.23 22.76 -22.34
C GLU A 589 -10.84 22.06 -23.58
N ASN A 590 -11.03 22.78 -24.67
CA ASN A 590 -11.63 22.24 -25.90
C ASN A 590 -10.62 22.15 -27.05
N VAL A 591 -9.34 22.29 -26.77
CA VAL A 591 -8.27 22.18 -27.77
C VAL A 591 -7.75 20.74 -27.75
N PRO A 592 -7.84 19.98 -28.87
CA PRO A 592 -7.22 18.68 -28.92
C PRO A 592 -5.70 18.89 -28.90
N LEU A 593 -5.09 18.56 -27.78
CA LEU A 593 -3.64 18.63 -27.60
C LEU A 593 -3.04 17.29 -28.06
N HIS A 594 -2.25 17.34 -29.11
CA HIS A 594 -1.50 16.22 -29.61
C HIS A 594 -0.03 16.59 -29.76
N GLY A 595 0.86 15.65 -29.44
CA GLY A 595 2.29 15.84 -29.50
C GLY A 595 2.86 16.62 -28.31
N ARG A 596 4.08 17.14 -28.47
CA ARG A 596 4.85 17.76 -27.41
C ARG A 596 4.30 19.15 -27.04
N GLU A 597 3.96 19.34 -25.77
CA GLU A 597 3.61 20.63 -25.19
C GLU A 597 4.87 21.44 -24.85
N ILE A 598 4.89 22.72 -25.20
CA ILE A 598 6.00 23.64 -24.91
C ILE A 598 5.42 24.93 -24.33
N ILE A 599 5.93 25.36 -23.17
CA ILE A 599 5.57 26.62 -22.52
C ILE A 599 6.84 27.41 -22.26
N GLU A 600 6.85 28.65 -22.77
CA GLU A 600 7.91 29.62 -22.53
C GLU A 600 7.44 30.65 -21.50
N GLU A 601 8.26 30.91 -20.49
CA GLU A 601 7.97 31.88 -19.43
C GLU A 601 9.07 32.94 -19.37
N HIS A 602 8.68 34.22 -19.32
CA HIS A 602 9.59 35.33 -19.14
C HIS A 602 9.11 36.21 -17.98
N ALA A 603 9.99 36.53 -17.05
CA ALA A 603 9.68 37.40 -15.92
C ALA A 603 10.76 38.45 -15.72
N ALA A 604 10.34 39.69 -15.49
CA ALA A 604 11.20 40.80 -15.13
C ALA A 604 10.64 41.52 -13.90
N THR A 605 11.50 41.86 -12.93
CA THR A 605 11.12 42.54 -11.68
C THR A 605 12.05 43.68 -11.33
#